data_e89ab625211706bdb7291e09ff8d66b9
#
_entry.id   e89ab625211706bdb7291e09ff8d66b9
#
_cell.length_a   1.000
_cell.length_b   1.000
_cell.length_c   1.000
_cell.angle_alpha   90.00
_cell.angle_beta   90.00
_cell.angle_gamma   90.00
#
_symmetry.space_group_name_H-M   'P 1'
#
loop_
_entity.id
_entity.type
_entity.pdbx_description
1 polymer ?
#
loop_
_entity_poly.entity_id
_entity_poly.type
_entity_poly.pdbx_seq_one_letter_code
_entity_poly.pdbx_strand_id
1 'polypeptide(L)' 'MMIINKIALAIAIIGTLNWGLVGLFSFDLVAWLSGGPGTVLARIIYVAVALAGIWCISLLFREEDEELEHSV' A
#
# COMPACT_ATOMS: atom_id res chain seq x y z
N MET A 1 1.47 14.26 10.10
CA MET A 1 0.61 13.78 9.00
C MET A 1 1.40 13.43 7.75
N MET A 2 2.35 14.26 7.34
CA MET A 2 3.17 13.96 6.15
C MET A 2 3.96 12.66 6.26
N ILE A 3 4.49 12.35 7.44
CA ILE A 3 5.24 11.11 7.67
C ILE A 3 4.32 9.90 7.53
N ILE A 4 3.13 9.97 8.12
CA ILE A 4 2.15 8.89 8.01
C ILE A 4 1.73 8.67 6.56
N ASN A 5 1.52 9.77 5.81
CA ASN A 5 1.17 9.70 4.40
C ASN A 5 2.27 9.03 3.58
N LYS A 6 3.53 9.36 3.86
CA LYS A 6 4.67 8.75 3.16
C LYS A 6 4.81 7.27 3.49
N ILE A 7 4.59 6.89 4.74
CA ILE A 7 4.63 5.50 5.16
C ILE A 7 3.52 4.70 4.46
N ALA A 8 2.30 5.23 4.46
CA ALA A 8 1.18 4.57 3.80
C ALA A 8 1.43 4.40 2.30
N LEU A 9 1.94 5.44 1.65
CA LEU A 9 2.25 5.37 0.23
C LEU A 9 3.36 4.37 -0.06
N ALA A 10 4.39 4.32 0.77
CA ALA A 10 5.49 3.37 0.60
C ALA A 10 4.99 1.93 0.70
N ILE A 11 4.16 1.65 1.70
CA ILE A 11 3.59 0.32 1.89
C ILE A 11 2.66 -0.04 0.71
N ALA A 12 1.84 0.91 0.26
CA ALA A 12 0.96 0.69 -0.88
C ALA A 12 1.74 0.42 -2.16
N ILE A 13 2.86 1.13 -2.37
CA ILE A 13 3.73 0.92 -3.51
C ILE A 13 4.33 -0.50 -3.48
N ILE A 14 4.82 -0.93 -2.34
CA ILE A 14 5.36 -2.28 -2.18
C ILE A 14 4.30 -3.32 -2.52
N GLY A 15 3.08 -3.15 -2.03
CA GLY A 15 1.98 -4.06 -2.32
C GLY A 15 1.61 -4.08 -3.80
N THR A 16 1.59 -2.90 -4.44
CA THR A 16 1.27 -2.76 -5.86
C THR A 16 2.32 -3.46 -6.74
N LEU A 17 3.60 -3.25 -6.40
CA LEU A 17 4.70 -3.89 -7.12
C LEU A 17 4.65 -5.41 -6.94
N ASN A 18 4.33 -5.89 -5.74
CA ASN A 18 4.16 -7.31 -5.49
C ASN A 18 3.06 -7.91 -6.37
N TRP A 19 1.94 -7.24 -6.48
CA TRP A 19 0.84 -7.70 -7.34
C TRP A 19 1.20 -7.62 -8.82
N GLY A 20 2.02 -6.65 -9.20
CA GLY A 20 2.57 -6.59 -10.55
C GLY A 20 3.42 -7.82 -10.87
N LEU A 21 4.25 -8.25 -9.92
CA LEU A 21 5.05 -9.46 -10.05
C LEU A 21 4.16 -10.70 -10.15
N VAL A 22 3.09 -10.76 -9.36
CA VAL A 22 2.14 -11.87 -9.43
C VAL A 22 1.49 -11.94 -10.82
N GLY A 23 1.08 -10.79 -11.36
CA GLY A 23 0.43 -10.75 -12.66
C GLY A 23 1.35 -11.09 -13.82
N LEU A 24 2.61 -10.68 -13.77
CA LEU A 24 3.57 -10.89 -14.86
C LEU A 24 4.28 -12.24 -14.76
N PHE A 25 4.64 -12.66 -13.56
CA PHE A 25 5.52 -13.82 -13.36
C PHE A 25 4.93 -14.87 -12.42
N SER A 26 3.70 -14.67 -11.96
CA SER A 26 3.07 -15.55 -10.96
C SER A 26 3.93 -15.70 -9.70
N PHE A 27 4.64 -14.64 -9.34
CA PHE A 27 5.57 -14.63 -8.22
C PHE A 27 5.13 -13.64 -7.15
N ASP A 28 4.84 -14.13 -5.96
CA ASP A 28 4.46 -13.31 -4.80
C ASP A 28 5.71 -13.12 -3.92
N LEU A 29 6.33 -11.95 -4.05
CA LEU A 29 7.55 -11.63 -3.32
C LEU A 29 7.31 -11.62 -1.81
N VAL A 30 6.17 -11.09 -1.37
CA VAL A 30 5.82 -11.05 0.06
C VAL A 30 5.72 -12.46 0.60
N ALA A 31 5.04 -13.35 -0.10
CA ALA A 31 4.91 -14.75 0.32
C ALA A 31 6.28 -15.45 0.33
N TRP A 32 7.11 -15.18 -0.67
CA TRP A 32 8.44 -15.78 -0.77
C TRP A 32 9.33 -15.37 0.41
N LEU A 33 9.35 -14.07 0.74
CA LEU A 33 10.15 -13.55 1.86
C LEU A 33 9.63 -14.02 3.21
N SER A 34 8.32 -14.26 3.31
CA SER A 34 7.66 -14.64 4.56
C SER A 34 7.59 -16.14 4.79
N GLY A 35 8.06 -16.94 3.83
CA GLY A 35 8.02 -18.39 3.93
C GLY A 35 6.73 -19.03 3.45
N GLY A 36 5.86 -18.27 2.79
CA GLY A 36 4.61 -18.75 2.23
C GLY A 36 3.46 -17.79 2.45
N PRO A 37 2.40 -17.86 1.62
CA PRO A 37 1.29 -16.91 1.68
C PRO A 37 0.40 -17.05 2.92
N GLY A 38 0.42 -18.20 3.55
CA GLY A 38 -0.40 -18.46 4.75
C GLY A 38 0.31 -18.19 6.06
N THR A 39 1.57 -17.74 6.04
CA THR A 39 2.31 -17.47 7.27
C THR A 39 1.77 -16.24 7.98
N VAL A 40 2.00 -16.18 9.30
CA VAL A 40 1.59 -15.03 10.11
C VAL A 40 2.22 -13.75 9.58
N LEU A 41 3.51 -13.80 9.22
CA LEU A 41 4.23 -12.65 8.71
C LEU A 41 3.62 -12.15 7.39
N ALA A 42 3.32 -13.05 6.45
CA ALA A 42 2.68 -12.68 5.20
C ALA A 42 1.33 -12.02 5.43
N ARG A 43 0.54 -12.58 6.34
CA ARG A 43 -0.78 -12.04 6.66
C ARG A 43 -0.70 -10.65 7.27
N ILE A 44 0.28 -10.41 8.13
CA ILE A 44 0.52 -9.09 8.71
C ILE A 44 0.86 -8.09 7.62
N ILE A 45 1.73 -8.47 6.70
CA ILE A 45 2.12 -7.59 5.58
C ILE A 45 0.93 -7.29 4.68
N TYR A 46 0.13 -8.30 4.33
CA TYR A 46 -1.06 -8.10 3.49
C TYR A 46 -2.09 -7.19 4.15
N VAL A 47 -2.30 -7.34 5.45
CA VAL A 47 -3.22 -6.46 6.21
C VAL A 47 -2.67 -5.04 6.24
N ALA A 48 -1.36 -4.87 6.46
CA ALA A 48 -0.74 -3.56 6.44
C ALA A 48 -0.91 -2.87 5.07
N VAL A 49 -0.74 -3.63 3.99
CA VAL A 49 -0.94 -3.11 2.63
C VAL A 49 -2.40 -2.68 2.42
N ALA A 50 -3.34 -3.48 2.90
CA ALA A 50 -4.76 -3.15 2.79
C ALA A 50 -5.11 -1.87 3.55
N LEU A 51 -4.58 -1.74 4.77
CA LEU A 51 -4.80 -0.53 5.57
C LEU A 51 -4.17 0.69 4.92
N ALA A 52 -2.97 0.53 4.36
CA ALA A 52 -2.31 1.61 3.62
C ALA A 52 -3.12 2.04 2.41
N GLY A 53 -3.71 1.08 1.70
CA GLY A 53 -4.58 1.36 0.57
C GLY A 53 -5.83 2.15 0.96
N ILE A 54 -6.45 1.78 2.08
CA ILE A 54 -7.60 2.50 2.61
C ILE A 54 -7.20 3.94 2.98
N TRP A 55 -6.05 4.09 3.61
CA TRP A 55 -5.52 5.41 3.94
C TRP A 55 -5.27 6.25 2.68
N CYS A 56 -4.74 5.64 1.63
CA CYS A 56 -4.51 6.32 0.37
C CYS A 56 -5.80 6.78 -0.30
N ILE A 57 -6.88 6.03 -0.17
CA ILE A 57 -8.20 6.46 -0.64
C ILE A 57 -8.61 7.74 0.08
N SER A 58 -8.39 7.80 1.38
CA SER A 58 -8.66 8.99 2.17
C SER A 58 -7.85 10.19 1.67
N LEU A 59 -6.56 9.96 1.35
CA LEU A 59 -5.69 11.01 0.83
C LEU A 59 -6.15 11.54 -0.51
N LEU A 60 -6.69 10.68 -1.36
CA LEU A 60 -7.17 11.09 -2.67
C LEU A 60 -8.23 12.20 -2.55
N PHE A 61 -9.13 12.06 -1.62
CA PHE A 61 -10.16 13.06 -1.37
C PHE A 61 -9.61 14.29 -0.66
N ARG A 62 -8.67 14.10 0.27
CA ARG A 62 -8.04 15.20 1.00
C ARG A 62 -7.20 16.09 0.09
N GLU A 63 -6.48 15.48 -0.84
CA GLU A 63 -5.65 16.24 -1.78
C GLU A 63 -6.48 17.18 -2.64
N GLU A 64 -7.65 16.73 -3.10
CA GLU A 64 -8.57 17.58 -3.85
C GLU A 64 -9.00 18.77 -3.01
N ASP A 65 -9.35 18.55 -1.75
CA ASP A 65 -9.76 19.62 -0.84
C ASP A 65 -8.63 20.60 -0.59
N GLU A 66 -7.40 20.10 -0.39
CA GLU A 66 -6.23 20.93 -0.17
C GLU A 66 -5.90 21.77 -1.40
N GLU A 67 -5.99 21.19 -2.60
CA GLU A 67 -5.77 21.93 -3.84
C GLU A 67 -6.80 23.04 -4.03
N LEU A 68 -8.06 22.77 -3.71
CA LEU A 68 -9.11 23.78 -3.77
C LEU A 68 -8.85 24.90 -2.78
N GLU A 69 -8.38 24.59 -1.58
CA GLU A 69 -8.01 25.60 -0.58
C GLU A 69 -6.83 26.44 -1.04
N HIS A 70 -5.83 25.82 -1.65
CA HIS A 70 -4.65 26.51 -2.12
C HIS A 70 -4.92 27.39 -3.33
N SER A 71 -5.88 27.02 -4.14
CA SER A 71 -6.24 27.82 -5.32
C SER A 71 -7.08 29.05 -5.00
N VAL A 72 -7.59 29.13 -3.78
CA VAL A 72 -8.34 30.27 -3.27
C VAL A 72 -7.41 31.26 -2.60
#